data_13a2ac3d0e7dd684348311d74f75547f
#
_entry.id   13a2ac3d0e7dd684348311d74f75547f
#
_cell.length_a   1.000
_cell.length_b   1.000
_cell.length_c   1.000
_cell.angle_alpha   90.00
_cell.angle_beta   90.00
_cell.angle_gamma   90.00
#
_symmetry.space_group_name_H-M   'P 1'
#
loop_
_entity.id
_entity.type
_entity.pdbx_description
1 polymer ?
#
loop_
_entity_poly.entity_id
_entity_poly.type
_entity_poly.pdbx_seq_one_letter_code
_entity_poly.pdbx_strand_id
1 'polypeptide(L)'
;GVTISGQVTDDMDVVIGATVKVVPGNTGTVTDVDGNFKLTVPSSAKSLVISYVGYKTKTVDIKGRTQINVQLEPEAQMLDEVVSIGYAKVKKRDLTAATASVSGKDLANIPATSAAQALTGKAAGVNIITQSGAPGADINITVRGGTSITQSTKPLYIVDGFQMEDGLRNVDINDIETIDVMKDASATAIYGAAGANGVILITTKSGKAGKTEVSYNGYVSFQRLGKKLDLLGVQDYVKYQYEFQTLRGNEDAFASLFGGSVSDADFYTGAYDRIASEYGNRAGIDWQDEVFGSTGVAQTHNINISGGSEKTKYMLSYNYTGEDGIMAKHGYYKNSVRTKINHELWKGVRFDFSSALQMTKLEGGGSLGGTLKQTILQPVTGGVRFTNEQMLGEDLTDAFDAIPGSNNYDSNNPILTNNAITNEKFTRLATVNAGIEFDIIKNLTWRTAGSYQWKQTRTDYWDNGSTKTAAANK
;
A
#
# COMPACT_ATOMS: atom_id res chain seq x y z
N GLY A 1 12.07 -23.59 49.27
CA GLY A 1 12.40 -23.65 47.85
C GLY A 1 13.75 -24.35 47.66
N VAL A 2 13.89 -25.10 46.60
CA VAL A 2 15.16 -25.74 46.20
C VAL A 2 15.84 -24.82 45.20
N THR A 3 17.15 -24.59 45.38
CA THR A 3 17.92 -23.82 44.41
C THR A 3 18.44 -24.75 43.31
N ILE A 4 18.11 -24.44 42.05
CA ILE A 4 18.59 -25.14 40.86
C ILE A 4 19.60 -24.23 40.17
N SER A 5 20.70 -24.79 39.73
CA SER A 5 21.71 -24.12 38.91
C SER A 5 22.01 -24.97 37.67
N GLY A 6 22.54 -24.35 36.63
CA GLY A 6 22.96 -25.04 35.43
C GLY A 6 23.48 -24.09 34.37
N GLN A 7 23.84 -24.64 33.24
CA GLN A 7 24.34 -23.90 32.08
C GLN A 7 23.52 -24.21 30.86
N VAL A 8 23.28 -23.20 30.05
CA VAL A 8 22.63 -23.31 28.75
C VAL A 8 23.67 -23.12 27.66
N THR A 9 23.78 -24.10 26.77
CA THR A 9 24.72 -24.12 25.65
C THR A 9 23.99 -24.37 24.34
N ASP A 10 24.65 -24.12 23.25
CA ASP A 10 24.29 -24.65 21.93
C ASP A 10 25.37 -25.64 21.42
N ASP A 11 25.44 -25.87 20.13
CA ASP A 11 26.43 -26.79 19.51
C ASP A 11 27.85 -26.17 19.45
N MET A 12 28.00 -24.87 19.68
CA MET A 12 29.26 -24.15 19.49
C MET A 12 29.75 -23.44 20.76
N ASP A 13 28.82 -22.87 21.58
CA ASP A 13 29.20 -22.00 22.70
C ASP A 13 28.08 -21.90 23.75
N VAL A 14 28.27 -21.08 24.76
CA VAL A 14 27.29 -20.79 25.82
C VAL A 14 26.22 -19.83 25.32
N VAL A 15 24.96 -20.00 25.73
CA VAL A 15 23.85 -19.13 25.34
C VAL A 15 23.61 -18.08 26.41
N ILE A 16 23.98 -16.84 26.13
CA ILE A 16 23.84 -15.67 27.01
C ILE A 16 22.44 -15.08 26.89
N GLY A 17 21.77 -14.77 28.02
CA GLY A 17 20.45 -14.11 28.00
C GLY A 17 19.26 -15.05 27.70
N ALA A 18 19.48 -16.37 27.73
CA ALA A 18 18.39 -17.33 27.60
C ALA A 18 17.44 -17.24 28.81
N THR A 19 16.15 -17.22 28.58
CA THR A 19 15.12 -17.17 29.60
C THR A 19 14.88 -18.59 30.15
N VAL A 20 14.98 -18.77 31.46
CA VAL A 20 14.69 -20.00 32.19
C VAL A 20 13.48 -19.76 33.08
N LYS A 21 12.35 -20.43 32.80
CA LYS A 21 11.07 -20.27 33.51
C LYS A 21 10.61 -21.56 34.15
N VAL A 22 10.06 -21.48 35.37
CA VAL A 22 9.50 -22.64 36.11
C VAL A 22 8.07 -22.92 35.69
N VAL A 23 7.72 -24.20 35.54
CA VAL A 23 6.35 -24.63 35.27
C VAL A 23 5.94 -25.75 36.24
N PRO A 24 4.80 -25.65 36.92
CA PRO A 24 3.88 -24.50 36.95
C PRO A 24 4.44 -23.35 37.81
N GLY A 25 4.22 -22.12 37.35
CA GLY A 25 4.63 -20.91 38.08
C GLY A 25 5.05 -19.77 37.14
N ASN A 26 5.32 -18.59 37.73
CA ASN A 26 5.81 -17.41 37.02
C ASN A 26 7.24 -17.00 37.41
N THR A 27 7.94 -17.84 38.19
CA THR A 27 9.32 -17.58 38.59
C THR A 27 10.25 -17.92 37.44
N GLY A 28 11.19 -17.04 37.12
CA GLY A 28 12.17 -17.24 36.07
C GLY A 28 13.42 -16.41 36.28
N THR A 29 14.48 -16.72 35.53
CA THR A 29 15.75 -16.01 35.47
C THR A 29 16.26 -15.99 34.03
N VAL A 30 17.37 -15.29 33.79
CA VAL A 30 18.09 -15.31 32.51
C VAL A 30 19.51 -15.82 32.74
N THR A 31 20.13 -16.40 31.72
CA THR A 31 21.52 -16.84 31.76
C THR A 31 22.47 -15.65 31.71
N ASP A 32 23.58 -15.76 32.45
CA ASP A 32 24.65 -14.77 32.50
C ASP A 32 25.62 -14.88 31.32
N VAL A 33 26.73 -14.12 31.37
CA VAL A 33 27.74 -14.05 30.29
C VAL A 33 28.48 -15.39 30.05
N ASP A 34 28.46 -16.30 31.03
CA ASP A 34 29.00 -17.64 30.91
C ASP A 34 27.92 -18.70 30.64
N GLY A 35 26.68 -18.25 30.28
CA GLY A 35 25.55 -19.11 30.03
C GLY A 35 24.96 -19.79 31.28
N ASN A 36 25.41 -19.41 32.50
CA ASN A 36 24.94 -20.02 33.73
C ASN A 36 23.64 -19.37 34.21
N PHE A 37 22.81 -20.17 34.87
CA PHE A 37 21.63 -19.69 35.58
C PHE A 37 21.54 -20.24 36.98
N LYS A 38 20.94 -19.49 37.89
CA LYS A 38 20.61 -19.91 39.24
C LYS A 38 19.22 -19.43 39.61
N LEU A 39 18.35 -20.35 40.02
CA LEU A 39 16.96 -20.08 40.26
C LEU A 39 16.46 -20.86 41.48
N THR A 40 15.80 -20.16 42.40
CA THR A 40 15.14 -20.84 43.55
C THR A 40 13.70 -21.16 43.13
N VAL A 41 13.37 -22.45 43.13
CA VAL A 41 12.10 -22.97 42.68
C VAL A 41 11.22 -23.43 43.85
N PRO A 42 9.89 -23.24 43.79
CA PRO A 42 9.00 -23.81 44.82
C PRO A 42 9.00 -25.34 44.74
N SER A 43 8.63 -25.99 45.83
CA SER A 43 8.56 -27.47 45.91
C SER A 43 7.54 -28.10 44.96
N SER A 44 6.62 -27.30 44.42
CA SER A 44 5.63 -27.70 43.41
C SER A 44 6.14 -27.66 41.98
N ALA A 45 7.37 -27.17 41.76
CA ALA A 45 7.96 -27.06 40.43
C ALA A 45 8.21 -28.45 39.83
N LYS A 46 7.75 -28.65 38.59
CA LYS A 46 7.88 -29.92 37.84
C LYS A 46 8.94 -29.85 36.76
N SER A 47 8.98 -28.74 36.02
CA SER A 47 9.89 -28.59 34.90
C SER A 47 10.38 -27.14 34.74
N LEU A 48 11.49 -27.00 34.02
CA LEU A 48 12.03 -25.73 33.53
C LEU A 48 11.75 -25.62 32.04
N VAL A 49 11.26 -24.46 31.60
CA VAL A 49 11.12 -24.11 30.20
C VAL A 49 12.22 -23.12 29.86
N ILE A 50 13.08 -23.48 28.94
CA ILE A 50 14.20 -22.67 28.48
C ILE A 50 13.90 -22.17 27.06
N SER A 51 13.96 -20.87 26.86
CA SER A 51 13.70 -20.24 25.57
C SER A 51 14.71 -19.14 25.27
N TYR A 52 15.12 -19.05 24.03
CA TYR A 52 15.97 -17.99 23.51
C TYR A 52 15.62 -17.70 22.04
N VAL A 53 15.80 -16.46 21.61
CA VAL A 53 15.47 -16.05 20.23
C VAL A 53 16.35 -16.82 19.25
N GLY A 54 15.73 -17.50 18.29
CA GLY A 54 16.44 -18.33 17.30
C GLY A 54 16.68 -19.78 17.71
N TYR A 55 16.15 -20.23 18.85
CA TYR A 55 16.29 -21.61 19.35
C TYR A 55 14.93 -22.22 19.66
N LYS A 56 14.84 -23.54 19.50
CA LYS A 56 13.65 -24.31 19.91
C LYS A 56 13.48 -24.23 21.42
N THR A 57 12.29 -23.86 21.87
CA THR A 57 11.98 -23.89 23.30
C THR A 57 12.09 -25.31 23.83
N LYS A 58 12.91 -25.51 24.89
CA LYS A 58 13.15 -26.83 25.50
C LYS A 58 12.56 -26.89 26.88
N THR A 59 11.79 -27.93 27.16
CA THR A 59 11.24 -28.22 28.50
C THR A 59 12.01 -29.36 29.11
N VAL A 60 12.52 -29.17 30.32
CA VAL A 60 13.31 -30.15 31.07
C VAL A 60 12.73 -30.40 32.45
N ASP A 61 12.42 -31.67 32.75
CA ASP A 61 11.89 -32.07 34.06
C ASP A 61 12.96 -31.94 35.17
N ILE A 62 12.56 -31.37 36.30
CA ILE A 62 13.43 -31.14 37.43
C ILE A 62 13.79 -32.49 38.14
N LYS A 63 12.80 -33.35 38.39
CA LYS A 63 12.95 -34.70 39.01
C LYS A 63 13.93 -34.73 40.18
N GLY A 64 13.91 -33.69 41.02
CA GLY A 64 14.77 -33.59 42.20
C GLY A 64 16.23 -33.22 41.94
N ARG A 65 16.62 -32.91 40.70
CA ARG A 65 17.97 -32.46 40.34
C ARG A 65 18.19 -31.01 40.77
N THR A 66 19.37 -30.73 41.31
CA THR A 66 19.79 -29.36 41.69
C THR A 66 20.71 -28.74 40.65
N GLN A 67 21.25 -29.54 39.73
CA GLN A 67 22.06 -29.09 38.61
C GLN A 67 21.45 -29.60 37.28
N ILE A 68 21.18 -28.70 36.37
CA ILE A 68 20.52 -29.01 35.10
C ILE A 68 21.21 -28.22 33.99
N ASN A 69 22.03 -28.91 33.19
CA ASN A 69 22.61 -28.32 31.98
C ASN A 69 21.71 -28.63 30.79
N VAL A 70 21.54 -27.63 29.91
CA VAL A 70 20.59 -27.71 28.79
C VAL A 70 21.27 -27.25 27.52
N GLN A 71 21.31 -28.12 26.53
CA GLN A 71 21.72 -27.74 25.18
C GLN A 71 20.48 -27.36 24.38
N LEU A 72 20.43 -26.13 23.84
CA LEU A 72 19.40 -25.68 22.96
C LEU A 72 19.75 -26.06 21.53
N GLU A 73 18.72 -26.46 20.78
CA GLU A 73 18.84 -26.69 19.35
C GLU A 73 18.42 -25.41 18.61
N PRO A 74 19.21 -24.92 17.65
CA PRO A 74 18.78 -23.82 16.79
C PRO A 74 17.43 -24.15 16.17
N GLU A 75 16.53 -23.17 16.09
CA GLU A 75 15.27 -23.34 15.41
C GLU A 75 15.52 -23.37 13.89
N ALA A 76 15.71 -24.57 13.35
CA ALA A 76 16.13 -24.82 11.97
C ALA A 76 15.21 -24.18 10.89
N GLN A 77 14.04 -23.65 11.30
CA GLN A 77 13.13 -22.96 10.38
C GLN A 77 13.66 -21.61 9.87
N MET A 78 14.62 -20.97 10.53
CA MET A 78 15.24 -19.72 10.03
C MET A 78 16.50 -19.95 9.18
N LEU A 79 17.11 -21.13 9.22
CA LEU A 79 18.42 -21.38 8.59
C LEU A 79 18.35 -21.95 7.18
N ASP A 80 17.23 -22.50 6.77
CA ASP A 80 17.04 -23.12 5.44
C ASP A 80 16.02 -22.41 4.55
N GLU A 81 15.64 -21.17 4.87
CA GLU A 81 14.81 -20.37 3.95
C GLU A 81 15.60 -20.10 2.67
N VAL A 82 15.21 -20.78 1.61
CA VAL A 82 15.82 -20.65 0.30
C VAL A 82 15.09 -19.57 -0.47
N VAL A 83 15.77 -18.49 -0.76
CA VAL A 83 15.25 -17.38 -1.57
C VAL A 83 15.65 -17.60 -3.02
N SER A 84 14.69 -17.54 -3.94
CA SER A 84 14.99 -17.56 -5.37
C SER A 84 15.49 -16.19 -5.80
N ILE A 85 16.79 -16.06 -5.99
CA ILE A 85 17.41 -14.86 -6.57
C ILE A 85 17.65 -15.10 -8.06
N GLY A 86 16.79 -14.54 -8.90
CA GLY A 86 16.89 -14.66 -10.36
C GLY A 86 17.01 -16.10 -10.80
N TYR A 87 18.21 -16.48 -11.20
CA TYR A 87 18.50 -17.81 -11.79
C TYR A 87 18.93 -18.86 -10.77
N ALA A 88 19.12 -18.50 -9.49
CA ALA A 88 19.61 -19.42 -8.46
C ALA A 88 18.72 -19.42 -7.22
N LYS A 89 18.63 -20.57 -6.56
CA LYS A 89 18.11 -20.69 -5.19
C LYS A 89 19.29 -20.57 -4.23
N VAL A 90 19.32 -19.52 -3.41
CA VAL A 90 20.40 -19.28 -2.45
C VAL A 90 19.81 -19.30 -1.05
N LYS A 91 20.53 -19.87 -0.08
CA LYS A 91 20.10 -19.80 1.31
C LYS A 91 20.14 -18.35 1.77
N LYS A 92 19.12 -17.89 2.49
CA LYS A 92 19.01 -16.50 2.96
C LYS A 92 20.25 -16.04 3.74
N ARG A 93 20.89 -16.94 4.48
CA ARG A 93 22.15 -16.69 5.20
C ARG A 93 23.34 -16.34 4.28
N ASP A 94 23.30 -16.82 3.03
CA ASP A 94 24.39 -16.63 2.07
C ASP A 94 24.21 -15.30 1.29
N LEU A 95 23.10 -14.60 1.50
CA LEU A 95 22.85 -13.23 1.06
C LEU A 95 23.53 -12.25 2.03
N THR A 96 24.85 -12.22 2.02
CA THR A 96 25.69 -11.38 2.90
C THR A 96 25.66 -9.89 2.55
N ALA A 97 24.96 -9.51 1.49
CA ALA A 97 24.81 -8.13 1.04
C ALA A 97 23.80 -7.37 1.93
N ALA A 98 23.90 -6.03 1.96
CA ALA A 98 23.00 -5.14 2.68
C ALA A 98 21.58 -5.23 2.11
N THR A 99 20.83 -6.23 2.56
CA THR A 99 19.41 -6.43 2.23
C THR A 99 18.54 -5.93 3.38
N ALA A 100 17.45 -5.20 3.05
CA ALA A 100 16.38 -4.93 3.99
C ALA A 100 15.28 -5.96 3.74
N SER A 101 15.01 -6.82 4.72
CA SER A 101 13.99 -7.86 4.63
C SER A 101 12.76 -7.46 5.45
N VAL A 102 11.57 -7.60 4.88
CA VAL A 102 10.29 -7.34 5.53
C VAL A 102 9.41 -8.58 5.41
N SER A 103 8.89 -9.05 6.55
CA SER A 103 8.01 -10.22 6.61
C SER A 103 6.61 -9.89 6.07
N GLY A 104 6.01 -10.80 5.33
CA GLY A 104 4.63 -10.70 4.88
C GLY A 104 3.62 -10.61 6.05
N LYS A 105 3.93 -11.19 7.20
CA LYS A 105 3.10 -11.07 8.42
C LYS A 105 3.05 -9.63 8.93
N ASP A 106 4.19 -8.92 8.91
CA ASP A 106 4.26 -7.52 9.35
C ASP A 106 3.52 -6.59 8.39
N LEU A 107 3.47 -6.95 7.11
CA LEU A 107 2.74 -6.22 6.09
C LEU A 107 1.23 -6.47 6.16
N ALA A 108 0.81 -7.72 6.35
CA ALA A 108 -0.60 -8.10 6.38
C ALA A 108 -1.39 -7.48 7.54
N ASN A 109 -0.70 -7.04 8.61
CA ASN A 109 -1.31 -6.34 9.74
C ASN A 109 -1.56 -4.85 9.48
N ILE A 110 -1.12 -4.32 8.33
CA ILE A 110 -1.31 -2.92 7.95
C ILE A 110 -2.52 -2.83 7.02
N PRO A 111 -3.53 -2.01 7.35
CA PRO A 111 -4.69 -1.81 6.48
C PRO A 111 -4.28 -0.99 5.25
N ALA A 112 -3.69 -1.64 4.27
CA ALA A 112 -3.23 -1.05 3.02
C ALA A 112 -3.82 -1.81 1.83
N THR A 113 -4.18 -1.08 0.77
CA THR A 113 -4.77 -1.65 -0.45
C THR A 113 -3.69 -2.19 -1.41
N SER A 114 -2.41 -1.91 -1.14
CA SER A 114 -1.29 -2.46 -1.91
C SER A 114 -0.07 -2.79 -1.04
N ALA A 115 0.73 -3.77 -1.47
CA ALA A 115 1.97 -4.13 -0.80
C ALA A 115 2.99 -2.97 -0.79
N ALA A 116 2.93 -2.07 -1.78
CA ALA A 116 3.77 -0.88 -1.83
C ALA A 116 3.44 0.11 -0.70
N GLN A 117 2.16 0.36 -0.44
CA GLN A 117 1.73 1.22 0.68
C GLN A 117 2.17 0.63 2.02
N ALA A 118 1.96 -0.68 2.22
CA ALA A 118 2.32 -1.36 3.46
C ALA A 118 3.84 -1.36 3.71
N LEU A 119 4.66 -1.32 2.66
CA LEU A 119 6.12 -1.26 2.75
C LEU A 119 6.65 0.12 3.14
N THR A 120 5.82 1.18 3.10
CA THR A 120 6.23 2.55 3.42
C THR A 120 6.81 2.64 4.83
N GLY A 121 8.06 3.13 4.93
CA GLY A 121 8.79 3.27 6.19
C GLY A 121 9.30 1.95 6.81
N LYS A 122 9.06 0.79 6.19
CA LYS A 122 9.52 -0.51 6.71
C LYS A 122 10.86 -0.98 6.14
N ALA A 123 11.23 -0.53 4.95
CA ALA A 123 12.49 -0.89 4.32
C ALA A 123 13.44 0.30 4.27
N ALA A 124 14.57 0.24 4.98
CA ALA A 124 15.57 1.30 4.97
C ALA A 124 16.14 1.53 3.56
N GLY A 125 16.22 2.80 3.09
CA GLY A 125 16.72 3.18 1.78
C GLY A 125 15.75 2.93 0.62
N VAL A 126 14.48 2.65 0.92
CA VAL A 126 13.37 2.64 -0.04
C VAL A 126 12.52 3.88 0.21
N ASN A 127 12.37 4.69 -0.81
CA ASN A 127 11.47 5.84 -0.79
C ASN A 127 10.21 5.51 -1.59
N ILE A 128 9.06 5.62 -0.93
CA ILE A 128 7.76 5.30 -1.50
C ILE A 128 6.90 6.56 -1.41
N ILE A 129 6.51 7.07 -2.56
CA ILE A 129 5.71 8.29 -2.69
C ILE A 129 4.40 7.94 -3.39
N THR A 130 3.28 8.11 -2.69
CA THR A 130 1.95 8.05 -3.29
C THR A 130 1.63 9.41 -3.91
N GLN A 131 1.30 9.44 -5.18
CA GLN A 131 1.07 10.70 -5.91
C GLN A 131 -0.18 11.43 -5.44
N SER A 132 -1.20 10.70 -5.03
CA SER A 132 -2.45 11.26 -4.50
C SER A 132 -3.14 10.26 -3.56
N GLY A 133 -4.18 10.72 -2.85
CA GLY A 133 -5.06 9.86 -2.06
C GLY A 133 -6.17 9.18 -2.85
N ALA A 134 -6.14 9.24 -4.19
CA ALA A 134 -7.16 8.59 -5.02
C ALA A 134 -7.06 7.06 -4.94
N PRO A 135 -8.19 6.33 -4.98
CA PRO A 135 -8.18 4.89 -5.10
C PRO A 135 -7.31 4.41 -6.26
N GLY A 136 -6.46 3.42 -6.02
CA GLY A 136 -5.57 2.87 -7.03
C GLY A 136 -4.55 3.84 -7.61
N ALA A 137 -4.25 4.97 -6.93
CA ALA A 137 -3.25 5.95 -7.37
C ALA A 137 -1.89 5.30 -7.61
N ASP A 138 -1.13 5.89 -8.55
CA ASP A 138 0.21 5.43 -8.83
C ASP A 138 1.16 5.69 -7.65
N ILE A 139 2.00 4.72 -7.38
CA ILE A 139 2.98 4.74 -6.31
C ILE A 139 4.36 4.73 -6.95
N ASN A 140 5.14 5.76 -6.68
CA ASN A 140 6.53 5.83 -7.11
C ASN A 140 7.43 5.22 -6.05
N ILE A 141 8.22 4.23 -6.45
CA ILE A 141 9.17 3.55 -5.58
C ILE A 141 10.56 3.77 -6.14
N THR A 142 11.46 4.27 -5.30
CA THR A 142 12.88 4.44 -5.61
C THR A 142 13.74 3.81 -4.54
N VAL A 143 14.83 3.16 -4.95
CA VAL A 143 15.81 2.56 -4.05
C VAL A 143 17.09 3.38 -4.16
N ARG A 144 17.60 3.91 -3.03
CA ARG A 144 18.82 4.76 -2.95
C ARG A 144 18.78 6.06 -3.75
N GLY A 145 17.60 6.55 -4.17
CA GLY A 145 17.46 7.77 -4.98
C GLY A 145 17.48 7.49 -6.47
N GLY A 146 17.25 8.53 -7.29
CA GLY A 146 17.22 8.40 -8.74
C GLY A 146 18.64 8.31 -9.31
N THR A 147 18.88 7.31 -10.15
CA THR A 147 20.16 7.10 -10.84
C THR A 147 20.20 7.82 -12.19
N SER A 148 19.07 8.29 -12.70
CA SER A 148 18.95 8.94 -14.01
C SER A 148 17.97 10.11 -13.98
N ILE A 149 18.28 11.16 -14.74
CA ILE A 149 17.42 12.32 -14.95
C ILE A 149 16.42 12.06 -16.09
N THR A 150 16.79 11.23 -17.05
CA THR A 150 16.02 11.00 -18.30
C THR A 150 15.42 9.59 -18.42
N GLN A 151 15.91 8.63 -17.63
CA GLN A 151 15.48 7.24 -17.67
C GLN A 151 14.62 6.88 -16.47
N SER A 152 13.89 5.76 -16.54
CA SER A 152 13.11 5.25 -15.42
C SER A 152 14.01 4.96 -14.20
N THR A 153 13.61 5.43 -13.03
CA THR A 153 14.28 5.17 -11.75
C THR A 153 13.62 4.05 -10.96
N LYS A 154 12.64 3.35 -11.57
CA LYS A 154 11.93 2.23 -10.93
C LYS A 154 12.89 1.07 -10.66
N PRO A 155 12.80 0.42 -9.49
CA PRO A 155 13.56 -0.79 -9.20
C PRO A 155 13.07 -1.96 -10.05
N LEU A 156 13.91 -2.97 -10.21
CA LEU A 156 13.54 -4.24 -10.81
C LEU A 156 12.76 -5.09 -9.80
N TYR A 157 11.61 -5.63 -10.20
CA TYR A 157 10.84 -6.54 -9.37
C TYR A 157 11.04 -7.99 -9.81
N ILE A 158 11.38 -8.85 -8.86
CA ILE A 158 11.51 -10.29 -9.07
C ILE A 158 10.51 -10.99 -8.15
N VAL A 159 9.57 -11.71 -8.72
CA VAL A 159 8.55 -12.47 -7.98
C VAL A 159 8.79 -13.96 -8.19
N ASP A 160 9.08 -14.68 -7.10
CA ASP A 160 9.41 -16.10 -7.11
C ASP A 160 10.52 -16.49 -8.13
N GLY A 161 11.48 -15.56 -8.35
CA GLY A 161 12.60 -15.75 -9.28
C GLY A 161 12.35 -15.28 -10.71
N PHE A 162 11.16 -14.74 -11.03
CA PHE A 162 10.83 -14.24 -12.36
C PHE A 162 10.65 -12.72 -12.35
N GLN A 163 11.13 -12.05 -13.37
CA GLN A 163 10.92 -10.62 -13.52
C GLN A 163 9.43 -10.34 -13.77
N MET A 164 8.90 -9.37 -13.05
CA MET A 164 7.51 -8.92 -13.16
C MET A 164 7.46 -7.40 -13.21
N GLU A 165 6.69 -6.86 -14.12
CA GLU A 165 6.39 -5.43 -14.15
C GLU A 165 5.49 -5.05 -12.96
N ASP A 166 5.82 -3.96 -12.23
CA ASP A 166 5.05 -3.45 -11.08
C ASP A 166 4.71 -4.54 -10.02
N GLY A 167 5.69 -5.38 -9.65
CA GLY A 167 5.49 -6.55 -8.78
C GLY A 167 4.76 -6.24 -7.46
N LEU A 168 5.03 -5.10 -6.80
CA LEU A 168 4.36 -4.72 -5.55
C LEU A 168 2.89 -4.29 -5.73
N ARG A 169 2.46 -3.99 -6.95
CA ARG A 169 1.06 -3.71 -7.28
C ARG A 169 0.32 -4.98 -7.70
N ASN A 170 1.04 -5.87 -8.38
CA ASN A 170 0.48 -7.06 -9.00
C ASN A 170 0.47 -8.28 -8.08
N VAL A 171 1.21 -8.26 -6.98
CA VAL A 171 1.14 -9.30 -5.94
C VAL A 171 0.30 -8.78 -4.77
N ASP A 172 -0.66 -9.60 -4.32
CA ASP A 172 -1.47 -9.24 -3.16
C ASP A 172 -0.64 -9.35 -1.88
N ILE A 173 -0.86 -8.40 -0.95
CA ILE A 173 -0.13 -8.35 0.32
C ILE A 173 -0.28 -9.64 1.14
N ASN A 174 -1.45 -10.26 1.07
CA ASN A 174 -1.75 -11.50 1.80
C ASN A 174 -1.05 -12.72 1.20
N ASP A 175 -0.61 -12.66 -0.05
CA ASP A 175 0.13 -13.74 -0.72
C ASP A 175 1.64 -13.62 -0.51
N ILE A 176 2.14 -12.54 0.09
CA ILE A 176 3.57 -12.32 0.30
C ILE A 176 4.05 -13.08 1.54
N GLU A 177 5.16 -13.79 1.40
CA GLU A 177 5.91 -14.38 2.52
C GLU A 177 7.02 -13.41 2.99
N THR A 178 7.85 -12.91 2.05
CA THR A 178 8.89 -11.92 2.32
C THR A 178 9.06 -10.94 1.17
N ILE A 179 9.50 -9.71 1.51
CA ILE A 179 10.04 -8.74 0.55
C ILE A 179 11.47 -8.44 0.96
N ASP A 180 12.40 -8.71 0.07
CA ASP A 180 13.83 -8.45 0.27
C ASP A 180 14.29 -7.39 -0.71
N VAL A 181 14.83 -6.27 -0.21
CA VAL A 181 15.30 -5.16 -1.03
C VAL A 181 16.81 -5.21 -1.14
N MET A 182 17.31 -5.52 -2.33
CA MET A 182 18.73 -5.53 -2.65
C MET A 182 19.16 -4.15 -3.15
N LYS A 183 20.11 -3.54 -2.44
CA LYS A 183 20.55 -2.18 -2.70
C LYS A 183 21.96 -2.13 -3.29
N ASP A 184 22.83 -3.06 -2.89
CA ASP A 184 24.23 -3.03 -3.24
C ASP A 184 24.49 -3.59 -4.63
N ALA A 185 25.47 -2.98 -5.34
CA ALA A 185 25.84 -3.39 -6.69
C ALA A 185 26.28 -4.86 -6.77
N SER A 186 26.92 -5.39 -5.71
CA SER A 186 27.32 -6.80 -5.63
C SER A 186 26.10 -7.73 -5.59
N ALA A 187 25.05 -7.34 -4.85
CA ALA A 187 23.81 -8.12 -4.77
C ALA A 187 22.97 -8.05 -6.04
N THR A 188 23.01 -6.91 -6.74
CA THR A 188 22.23 -6.69 -7.97
C THR A 188 22.96 -7.10 -9.26
N ALA A 189 24.26 -7.43 -9.17
CA ALA A 189 25.12 -7.77 -10.32
C ALA A 189 24.56 -8.91 -11.17
N ILE A 190 23.90 -9.90 -10.56
CA ILE A 190 23.28 -11.03 -11.28
C ILE A 190 22.16 -10.60 -12.24
N TYR A 191 21.60 -9.41 -12.05
CA TYR A 191 20.53 -8.84 -12.89
C TYR A 191 21.07 -7.87 -13.93
N GLY A 192 22.40 -7.65 -13.97
CA GLY A 192 23.06 -6.75 -14.91
C GLY A 192 22.53 -5.31 -14.84
N ALA A 193 22.45 -4.65 -15.99
CA ALA A 193 21.98 -3.26 -16.07
C ALA A 193 20.55 -3.05 -15.56
N ALA A 194 19.68 -4.07 -15.66
CA ALA A 194 18.31 -3.98 -15.15
C ALA A 194 18.24 -3.81 -13.62
N GLY A 195 19.25 -4.29 -12.88
CA GLY A 195 19.37 -4.13 -11.43
C GLY A 195 19.97 -2.82 -10.95
N ALA A 196 20.36 -1.90 -11.85
CA ALA A 196 21.07 -0.67 -11.49
C ALA A 196 20.28 0.25 -10.52
N ASN A 197 18.95 0.26 -10.63
CA ASN A 197 18.06 1.03 -9.75
C ASN A 197 17.67 0.29 -8.46
N GLY A 198 18.35 -0.82 -8.13
CA GLY A 198 17.99 -1.72 -7.05
C GLY A 198 17.02 -2.82 -7.49
N VAL A 199 16.94 -3.88 -6.69
CA VAL A 199 16.08 -5.04 -6.96
C VAL A 199 15.21 -5.31 -5.75
N ILE A 200 13.93 -5.50 -5.99
CA ILE A 200 12.94 -5.89 -4.98
C ILE A 200 12.53 -7.33 -5.26
N LEU A 201 12.98 -8.24 -4.38
CA LEU A 201 12.62 -9.64 -4.40
C LEU A 201 11.34 -9.86 -3.62
N ILE A 202 10.35 -10.47 -4.23
CA ILE A 202 9.09 -10.81 -3.59
C ILE A 202 8.98 -12.33 -3.60
N THR A 203 9.01 -12.93 -2.42
CA THR A 203 8.73 -14.36 -2.24
C THR A 203 7.28 -14.51 -1.83
N THR A 204 6.53 -15.30 -2.60
CA THR A 204 5.12 -15.56 -2.27
C THR A 204 4.99 -16.80 -1.40
N LYS A 205 3.92 -16.84 -0.60
CA LYS A 205 3.56 -17.99 0.22
C LYS A 205 3.49 -19.25 -0.62
N SER A 206 3.82 -20.38 -0.02
CA SER A 206 3.72 -21.71 -0.63
C SER A 206 3.12 -22.71 0.34
N GLY A 207 2.64 -23.83 -0.17
CA GLY A 207 2.14 -24.92 0.65
C GLY A 207 3.22 -25.52 1.53
N LYS A 208 2.82 -26.07 2.67
CA LYS A 208 3.67 -26.81 3.61
C LYS A 208 3.20 -28.26 3.67
N ALA A 209 4.11 -29.19 3.98
CA ALA A 209 3.71 -30.57 4.26
C ALA A 209 2.85 -30.60 5.52
N GLY A 210 1.69 -31.25 5.45
CA GLY A 210 0.73 -31.32 6.55
C GLY A 210 -0.71 -31.39 6.06
N LYS A 211 -1.63 -31.29 7.00
CA LYS A 211 -3.05 -31.22 6.69
C LYS A 211 -3.38 -29.94 5.93
N THR A 212 -4.41 -30.00 5.10
CA THR A 212 -4.95 -28.83 4.43
C THR A 212 -5.45 -27.81 5.46
N GLU A 213 -4.96 -26.60 5.36
CA GLU A 213 -5.38 -25.46 6.17
C GLU A 213 -6.12 -24.46 5.28
N VAL A 214 -7.23 -23.95 5.79
CA VAL A 214 -8.00 -22.87 5.16
C VAL A 214 -7.92 -21.67 6.09
N SER A 215 -7.45 -20.56 5.56
CA SER A 215 -7.39 -19.29 6.29
C SER A 215 -8.18 -18.21 5.58
N TYR A 216 -8.83 -17.36 6.35
CA TYR A 216 -9.49 -16.16 5.89
C TYR A 216 -8.91 -14.96 6.62
N ASN A 217 -8.59 -13.91 5.86
CA ASN A 217 -8.19 -12.61 6.38
C ASN A 217 -9.00 -11.53 5.67
N GLY A 218 -9.57 -10.60 6.42
CA GLY A 218 -10.34 -9.52 5.84
C GLY A 218 -10.44 -8.33 6.78
N TYR A 219 -10.56 -7.15 6.19
CA TYR A 219 -10.83 -5.92 6.92
C TYR A 219 -11.70 -4.98 6.10
N VAL A 220 -12.35 -4.05 6.80
CA VAL A 220 -13.06 -2.92 6.22
C VAL A 220 -12.53 -1.66 6.88
N SER A 221 -12.27 -0.62 6.10
CA SER A 221 -11.85 0.69 6.59
C SER A 221 -12.68 1.80 5.98
N PHE A 222 -12.84 2.88 6.73
CA PHE A 222 -13.58 4.07 6.32
C PHE A 222 -12.61 5.23 6.16
N GLN A 223 -12.66 5.87 5.00
CA GLN A 223 -11.78 6.96 4.63
C GLN A 223 -12.57 8.26 4.57
N ARG A 224 -12.00 9.33 5.10
CA ARG A 224 -12.58 10.67 5.08
C ARG A 224 -11.48 11.68 4.81
N LEU A 225 -11.89 12.85 4.33
CA LEU A 225 -11.00 13.99 4.18
C LEU A 225 -10.43 14.37 5.55
N GLY A 226 -9.09 14.29 5.69
CA GLY A 226 -8.43 14.52 6.98
C GLY A 226 -8.35 15.99 7.37
N LYS A 227 -8.07 16.88 6.41
CA LYS A 227 -7.96 18.33 6.62
C LYS A 227 -8.40 19.06 5.36
N LYS A 228 -9.25 20.07 5.54
CA LYS A 228 -9.63 21.03 4.49
C LYS A 228 -8.59 22.15 4.43
N LEU A 229 -8.45 22.74 3.26
CA LEU A 229 -7.73 24.00 3.09
C LEU A 229 -8.56 25.11 3.69
N ASP A 230 -7.91 26.05 4.35
CA ASP A 230 -8.54 27.25 4.88
C ASP A 230 -8.75 28.23 3.72
N LEU A 231 -10.00 28.45 3.37
CA LEU A 231 -10.41 29.30 2.25
C LEU A 231 -11.19 30.52 2.77
N LEU A 232 -11.31 31.54 1.92
CA LEU A 232 -12.06 32.75 2.27
C LEU A 232 -13.53 32.43 2.53
N GLY A 233 -14.07 32.99 3.62
CA GLY A 233 -15.52 33.01 3.85
C GLY A 233 -16.22 33.95 2.86
N VAL A 234 -17.58 33.95 2.85
CA VAL A 234 -18.38 34.69 1.87
C VAL A 234 -18.02 36.16 1.87
N GLN A 235 -18.01 36.82 3.04
CA GLN A 235 -17.74 38.25 3.15
C GLN A 235 -16.33 38.60 2.65
N ASP A 236 -15.32 37.84 3.06
CA ASP A 236 -13.93 38.11 2.69
C ASP A 236 -13.68 37.82 1.22
N TYR A 237 -14.37 36.79 0.65
CA TYR A 237 -14.33 36.52 -0.76
C TYR A 237 -14.90 37.70 -1.58
N VAL A 238 -16.05 38.26 -1.17
CA VAL A 238 -16.66 39.39 -1.87
C VAL A 238 -15.80 40.65 -1.74
N LYS A 239 -15.17 40.89 -0.58
CA LYS A 239 -14.18 41.99 -0.39
C LYS A 239 -13.01 41.81 -1.33
N TYR A 240 -12.43 40.58 -1.40
CA TYR A 240 -11.35 40.26 -2.31
C TYR A 240 -11.74 40.52 -3.78
N GLN A 241 -12.94 40.11 -4.18
CA GLN A 241 -13.44 40.35 -5.53
C GLN A 241 -13.65 41.86 -5.82
N TYR A 242 -14.14 42.62 -4.86
CA TYR A 242 -14.26 44.07 -4.98
C TYR A 242 -12.89 44.70 -5.25
N GLU A 243 -11.91 44.44 -4.39
CA GLU A 243 -10.55 45.01 -4.52
C GLU A 243 -9.91 44.54 -5.85
N PHE A 244 -10.02 43.27 -6.18
CA PHE A 244 -9.44 42.71 -7.41
C PHE A 244 -10.02 43.35 -8.67
N GLN A 245 -11.33 43.52 -8.75
CA GLN A 245 -11.98 44.09 -9.94
C GLN A 245 -11.73 45.59 -10.04
N THR A 246 -11.77 46.33 -8.90
CA THR A 246 -11.46 47.75 -8.85
C THR A 246 -10.02 48.04 -9.29
N LEU A 247 -9.04 47.24 -8.83
CA LEU A 247 -7.64 47.39 -9.25
C LEU A 247 -7.43 47.11 -10.74
N ARG A 248 -8.34 46.40 -11.38
CA ARG A 248 -8.33 46.09 -12.84
C ARG A 248 -9.13 47.09 -13.68
N GLY A 249 -9.81 48.03 -13.04
CA GLY A 249 -10.74 48.90 -13.74
C GLY A 249 -11.99 48.18 -14.31
N ASN A 250 -12.45 47.17 -13.60
CA ASN A 250 -13.54 46.26 -14.02
C ASN A 250 -14.69 46.27 -13.01
N GLU A 251 -14.99 47.47 -12.46
CA GLU A 251 -16.00 47.69 -11.44
C GLU A 251 -17.38 47.25 -11.84
N ASP A 252 -17.74 47.47 -13.12
CA ASP A 252 -19.03 47.02 -13.69
C ASP A 252 -19.20 45.52 -13.57
N ALA A 253 -18.15 44.73 -13.75
CA ALA A 253 -18.17 43.29 -13.55
C ALA A 253 -18.47 42.92 -12.11
N PHE A 254 -17.83 43.61 -11.15
CA PHE A 254 -18.15 43.42 -9.74
C PHE A 254 -19.60 43.78 -9.41
N ALA A 255 -20.05 44.97 -9.87
CA ALA A 255 -21.41 45.45 -9.66
C ALA A 255 -22.47 44.47 -10.24
N SER A 256 -22.19 43.92 -11.39
CA SER A 256 -23.10 42.93 -12.03
C SER A 256 -23.22 41.62 -11.25
N LEU A 257 -22.18 41.19 -10.54
CA LEU A 257 -22.13 39.93 -9.79
C LEU A 257 -22.63 40.10 -8.35
N PHE A 258 -22.19 41.18 -7.68
CA PHE A 258 -22.32 41.36 -6.24
C PHE A 258 -23.20 42.55 -5.87
N GLY A 259 -23.85 43.17 -6.85
CA GLY A 259 -24.70 44.33 -6.60
C GLY A 259 -23.95 45.63 -6.48
N GLY A 260 -24.70 46.72 -6.35
CA GLY A 260 -24.21 48.08 -6.41
C GLY A 260 -24.15 48.59 -7.83
N SER A 261 -23.86 49.89 -7.98
CA SER A 261 -23.66 50.54 -9.27
C SER A 261 -22.45 51.46 -9.19
N VAL A 262 -21.61 51.45 -10.22
CA VAL A 262 -20.42 52.33 -10.30
C VAL A 262 -20.79 53.80 -10.30
N SER A 263 -22.04 54.13 -10.69
CA SER A 263 -22.58 55.47 -10.64
C SER A 263 -23.02 55.91 -9.24
N ASP A 264 -23.16 55.01 -8.30
CA ASP A 264 -23.60 55.34 -6.94
C ASP A 264 -22.47 56.00 -6.18
N ALA A 265 -22.77 57.11 -5.47
CA ALA A 265 -21.77 57.87 -4.68
C ALA A 265 -21.06 57.02 -3.66
N ASP A 266 -21.75 56.02 -3.09
CA ASP A 266 -21.23 55.13 -2.05
C ASP A 266 -20.54 53.89 -2.59
N PHE A 267 -20.43 53.69 -3.91
CA PHE A 267 -19.79 52.52 -4.50
C PHE A 267 -18.34 52.33 -3.99
N TYR A 268 -17.59 53.44 -3.92
CA TYR A 268 -16.22 53.40 -3.44
C TYR A 268 -16.09 53.67 -1.95
N THR A 269 -16.92 54.57 -1.36
CA THR A 269 -16.79 54.98 0.02
C THR A 269 -17.53 54.08 1.00
N GLY A 270 -18.65 53.48 0.61
CA GLY A 270 -19.49 52.60 1.42
C GLY A 270 -19.39 51.10 1.07
N ALA A 271 -18.47 50.72 0.18
CA ALA A 271 -18.41 49.33 -0.35
C ALA A 271 -18.24 48.27 0.74
N TYR A 272 -17.35 48.48 1.70
CA TYR A 272 -17.11 47.49 2.75
C TYR A 272 -18.29 47.35 3.73
N ASP A 273 -18.98 48.46 4.06
CA ASP A 273 -20.15 48.41 4.93
C ASP A 273 -21.30 47.70 4.22
N ARG A 274 -21.49 47.98 2.94
CA ARG A 274 -22.48 47.27 2.11
C ARG A 274 -22.17 45.80 2.02
N ILE A 275 -20.91 45.40 1.72
CA ILE A 275 -20.51 44.02 1.66
C ILE A 275 -20.71 43.34 3.02
N ALA A 276 -20.38 43.99 4.13
CA ALA A 276 -20.60 43.44 5.45
C ALA A 276 -22.08 43.24 5.76
N SER A 277 -22.92 44.20 5.37
CA SER A 277 -24.38 44.14 5.56
C SER A 277 -25.03 43.03 4.74
N GLU A 278 -24.64 42.88 3.47
CA GLU A 278 -25.27 41.95 2.55
C GLU A 278 -24.73 40.54 2.65
N TYR A 279 -23.42 40.39 2.94
CA TYR A 279 -22.69 39.09 2.86
C TYR A 279 -22.16 38.61 4.19
N GLY A 280 -22.16 39.47 5.26
CA GLY A 280 -21.54 39.12 6.55
C GLY A 280 -22.13 37.88 7.24
N ASN A 281 -23.43 37.64 7.04
CA ASN A 281 -24.15 36.53 7.67
C ASN A 281 -24.58 35.45 6.66
N ARG A 282 -24.13 35.52 5.41
CA ARG A 282 -24.48 34.50 4.41
C ARG A 282 -23.65 33.23 4.60
N ALA A 283 -24.33 32.11 4.63
CA ALA A 283 -23.67 30.81 4.54
C ALA A 283 -23.09 30.63 3.10
N GLY A 284 -21.84 30.26 3.02
CA GLY A 284 -21.19 29.91 1.76
C GLY A 284 -21.29 28.43 1.44
N ILE A 285 -20.96 28.08 0.19
CA ILE A 285 -20.79 26.68 -0.22
C ILE A 285 -19.40 26.23 0.20
N ASP A 286 -19.31 25.17 0.99
CA ASP A 286 -18.07 24.45 1.24
C ASP A 286 -17.83 23.45 0.11
N TRP A 287 -17.23 23.92 -0.98
CA TRP A 287 -16.95 23.10 -2.14
C TRP A 287 -16.04 21.90 -1.84
N GLN A 288 -15.19 22.00 -0.82
CA GLN A 288 -14.35 20.86 -0.43
C GLN A 288 -15.20 19.75 0.19
N ASP A 289 -16.23 20.12 0.94
CA ASP A 289 -17.17 19.17 1.54
C ASP A 289 -18.10 18.55 0.47
N GLU A 290 -18.61 19.37 -0.43
CA GLU A 290 -19.48 18.93 -1.51
C GLU A 290 -18.78 17.94 -2.47
N VAL A 291 -17.49 18.14 -2.75
CA VAL A 291 -16.72 17.29 -3.69
C VAL A 291 -16.04 16.11 -2.97
N PHE A 292 -15.49 16.33 -1.77
CA PHE A 292 -14.65 15.36 -1.06
C PHE A 292 -15.21 14.95 0.30
N GLY A 293 -16.41 15.42 0.68
CA GLY A 293 -16.99 15.15 2.00
C GLY A 293 -17.59 13.77 2.18
N SER A 294 -17.68 12.97 1.12
CA SER A 294 -18.17 11.60 1.22
C SER A 294 -17.23 10.71 2.04
N THR A 295 -17.79 9.63 2.58
CA THR A 295 -17.00 8.59 3.24
C THR A 295 -16.67 7.50 2.23
N GLY A 296 -15.39 7.34 1.92
CA GLY A 296 -14.90 6.21 1.14
C GLY A 296 -14.87 4.93 1.97
N VAL A 297 -15.15 3.79 1.35
CA VAL A 297 -15.10 2.47 1.99
C VAL A 297 -14.06 1.62 1.29
N ALA A 298 -13.07 1.15 2.04
CA ALA A 298 -12.12 0.18 1.52
C ALA A 298 -12.30 -1.16 2.24
N GLN A 299 -12.29 -2.25 1.47
CA GLN A 299 -12.43 -3.60 1.98
C GLN A 299 -11.49 -4.56 1.28
N THR A 300 -10.98 -5.51 2.04
CA THR A 300 -10.11 -6.56 1.52
C THR A 300 -10.55 -7.90 2.09
N HIS A 301 -10.61 -8.90 1.24
CA HIS A 301 -10.95 -10.27 1.60
C HIS A 301 -9.95 -11.22 0.96
N ASN A 302 -9.30 -12.03 1.77
CA ASN A 302 -8.38 -13.07 1.32
C ASN A 302 -8.84 -14.43 1.84
N ILE A 303 -8.90 -15.40 0.95
CA ILE A 303 -9.08 -16.81 1.30
C ILE A 303 -7.85 -17.55 0.80
N ASN A 304 -7.18 -18.27 1.67
CA ASN A 304 -6.02 -19.07 1.33
C ASN A 304 -6.25 -20.52 1.76
N ILE A 305 -5.99 -21.44 0.85
CA ILE A 305 -6.03 -22.89 1.05
C ILE A 305 -4.64 -23.42 0.77
N SER A 306 -3.99 -24.02 1.74
CA SER A 306 -2.64 -24.56 1.58
C SER A 306 -2.49 -25.89 2.31
N GLY A 307 -1.61 -26.75 1.79
CA GLY A 307 -1.36 -28.05 2.40
C GLY A 307 -0.41 -28.87 1.55
N GLY A 308 -0.32 -30.15 1.85
CA GLY A 308 0.44 -31.09 1.05
C GLY A 308 1.03 -32.26 1.81
N SER A 309 1.81 -33.04 1.09
CA SER A 309 2.64 -34.13 1.59
C SER A 309 4.13 -33.73 1.50
N GLU A 310 5.02 -34.63 1.90
CA GLU A 310 6.46 -34.47 1.68
C GLU A 310 6.82 -34.22 0.22
N LYS A 311 6.10 -34.88 -0.70
CA LYS A 311 6.35 -34.81 -2.15
C LYS A 311 5.59 -33.72 -2.88
N THR A 312 4.38 -33.39 -2.42
CA THR A 312 3.52 -32.42 -3.11
C THR A 312 3.06 -31.36 -2.14
N LYS A 313 3.32 -30.10 -2.43
CA LYS A 313 2.86 -28.95 -1.67
C LYS A 313 2.06 -28.06 -2.60
N TYR A 314 0.93 -27.55 -2.11
CA TYR A 314 0.06 -26.69 -2.90
C TYR A 314 -0.46 -25.51 -2.10
N MET A 315 -0.73 -24.44 -2.80
CA MET A 315 -1.39 -23.25 -2.28
C MET A 315 -2.33 -22.70 -3.36
N LEU A 316 -3.52 -22.32 -2.94
CA LEU A 316 -4.51 -21.59 -3.73
C LEU A 316 -4.98 -20.41 -2.90
N SER A 317 -4.89 -19.20 -3.45
CA SER A 317 -5.45 -18.02 -2.82
C SER A 317 -6.40 -17.28 -3.75
N TYR A 318 -7.43 -16.68 -3.15
CA TYR A 318 -8.31 -15.71 -3.78
C TYR A 318 -8.26 -14.42 -2.97
N ASN A 319 -8.05 -13.30 -3.64
CA ASN A 319 -8.01 -11.99 -3.02
C ASN A 319 -8.99 -11.06 -3.73
N TYR A 320 -9.79 -10.36 -2.96
CA TYR A 320 -10.59 -9.23 -3.36
C TYR A 320 -10.14 -7.97 -2.61
N THR A 321 -9.93 -6.89 -3.34
CA THR A 321 -9.71 -5.55 -2.79
C THR A 321 -10.65 -4.60 -3.49
N GLY A 322 -11.48 -3.89 -2.72
CA GLY A 322 -12.36 -2.83 -3.19
C GLY A 322 -12.08 -1.56 -2.41
N GLU A 323 -12.00 -0.43 -3.07
CA GLU A 323 -11.76 0.89 -2.49
C GLU A 323 -12.65 1.90 -3.20
N ASP A 324 -13.66 2.41 -2.50
CA ASP A 324 -14.47 3.54 -2.95
C ASP A 324 -13.81 4.82 -2.47
N GLY A 325 -13.66 5.80 -3.35
CA GLY A 325 -13.07 7.10 -3.03
C GLY A 325 -14.01 7.99 -2.22
N ILE A 326 -13.43 9.03 -1.61
CA ILE A 326 -14.20 10.12 -0.97
C ILE A 326 -14.87 11.05 -1.99
N MET A 327 -14.55 10.92 -3.26
CA MET A 327 -15.19 11.58 -4.38
C MET A 327 -16.00 10.55 -5.19
N ALA A 328 -17.22 10.89 -5.57
CA ALA A 328 -18.10 10.02 -6.35
C ALA A 328 -17.44 9.58 -7.67
N LYS A 329 -17.79 8.40 -8.17
CA LYS A 329 -17.23 7.78 -9.40
C LYS A 329 -15.72 7.60 -9.38
N HIS A 330 -15.10 7.53 -8.21
CA HIS A 330 -13.69 7.19 -8.04
C HIS A 330 -13.59 5.93 -7.22
N GLY A 331 -12.97 4.90 -7.77
CA GLY A 331 -12.87 3.61 -7.11
C GLY A 331 -11.78 2.73 -7.71
N TYR A 332 -11.35 1.74 -6.94
CA TYR A 332 -10.39 0.74 -7.36
C TYR A 332 -10.82 -0.64 -6.87
N TYR A 333 -10.97 -1.58 -7.81
CA TYR A 333 -11.43 -2.93 -7.51
C TYR A 333 -10.47 -3.93 -8.14
N LYS A 334 -9.99 -4.87 -7.36
CA LYS A 334 -9.07 -5.92 -7.79
C LYS A 334 -9.57 -7.27 -7.33
N ASN A 335 -9.64 -8.22 -8.25
CA ASN A 335 -9.82 -9.64 -7.98
C ASN A 335 -8.56 -10.38 -8.44
N SER A 336 -8.01 -11.25 -7.62
CA SER A 336 -6.88 -12.08 -8.02
C SER A 336 -6.99 -13.50 -7.49
N VAL A 337 -6.58 -14.44 -8.32
CA VAL A 337 -6.42 -15.86 -7.97
C VAL A 337 -4.97 -16.22 -8.18
N ARG A 338 -4.34 -16.84 -7.19
CA ARG A 338 -2.98 -17.36 -7.29
C ARG A 338 -2.95 -18.83 -6.93
N THR A 339 -2.23 -19.61 -7.71
CA THR A 339 -1.98 -21.03 -7.44
C THR A 339 -0.48 -21.27 -7.44
N LYS A 340 0.00 -22.10 -6.52
CA LYS A 340 1.38 -22.54 -6.47
C LYS A 340 1.44 -24.03 -6.11
N ILE A 341 2.20 -24.79 -6.88
CA ILE A 341 2.37 -26.24 -6.72
C ILE A 341 3.86 -26.54 -6.79
N ASN A 342 4.38 -27.24 -5.79
CA ASN A 342 5.71 -27.77 -5.78
C ASN A 342 5.59 -29.31 -5.67
N HIS A 343 6.16 -30.04 -6.60
CA HIS A 343 6.04 -31.50 -6.65
C HIS A 343 7.38 -32.18 -6.92
N GLU A 344 7.74 -33.15 -6.09
CA GLU A 344 8.86 -34.06 -6.35
C GLU A 344 8.35 -35.20 -7.21
N LEU A 345 8.65 -35.15 -8.51
CA LEU A 345 8.24 -36.17 -9.48
C LEU A 345 8.84 -37.54 -9.15
N TRP A 346 10.16 -37.56 -8.88
CA TRP A 346 10.94 -38.67 -8.33
C TRP A 346 12.18 -38.12 -7.64
N LYS A 347 12.89 -38.95 -6.90
CA LYS A 347 14.07 -38.55 -6.13
C LYS A 347 15.06 -37.77 -7.00
N GLY A 348 15.30 -36.51 -6.61
CA GLY A 348 16.21 -35.61 -7.33
C GLY A 348 15.59 -34.86 -8.51
N VAL A 349 14.27 -34.98 -8.76
CA VAL A 349 13.59 -34.23 -9.81
C VAL A 349 12.37 -33.51 -9.21
N ARG A 350 12.39 -32.17 -9.23
CA ARG A 350 11.38 -31.31 -8.67
C ARG A 350 10.76 -30.44 -9.74
N PHE A 351 9.44 -30.31 -9.69
CA PHE A 351 8.64 -29.46 -10.57
C PHE A 351 7.99 -28.36 -9.74
N ASP A 352 8.17 -27.13 -10.17
CA ASP A 352 7.57 -25.94 -9.59
C ASP A 352 6.63 -25.30 -10.61
N PHE A 353 5.40 -25.05 -10.20
CA PHE A 353 4.40 -24.35 -11.00
C PHE A 353 3.75 -23.26 -10.20
N SER A 354 3.56 -22.07 -10.80
CA SER A 354 2.72 -21.03 -10.24
C SER A 354 1.94 -20.30 -11.33
N SER A 355 0.71 -19.92 -11.00
CA SER A 355 -0.10 -19.07 -11.87
C SER A 355 -0.74 -17.96 -11.05
N ALA A 356 -0.93 -16.80 -11.65
CA ALA A 356 -1.68 -15.70 -11.09
C ALA A 356 -2.57 -15.09 -12.17
N LEU A 357 -3.86 -14.96 -11.86
CA LEU A 357 -4.85 -14.27 -12.67
C LEU A 357 -5.34 -13.06 -11.89
N GLN A 358 -5.36 -11.89 -12.52
CA GLN A 358 -5.79 -10.66 -11.89
C GLN A 358 -6.70 -9.88 -12.84
N MET A 359 -7.77 -9.35 -12.27
CA MET A 359 -8.67 -8.41 -12.93
C MET A 359 -8.78 -7.16 -12.06
N THR A 360 -8.50 -6.00 -12.65
CA THR A 360 -8.56 -4.71 -11.98
C THR A 360 -9.48 -3.77 -12.72
N LYS A 361 -10.33 -3.06 -11.99
CA LYS A 361 -11.13 -1.93 -12.49
C LYS A 361 -10.70 -0.68 -11.72
N LEU A 362 -10.35 0.38 -12.43
CA LEU A 362 -10.07 1.71 -11.87
C LEU A 362 -11.10 2.67 -12.43
N GLU A 363 -11.82 3.36 -11.57
CA GLU A 363 -12.80 4.40 -11.89
C GLU A 363 -12.22 5.78 -11.58
N GLY A 364 -12.56 6.78 -12.39
CA GLY A 364 -12.17 8.17 -12.18
C GLY A 364 -10.73 8.53 -12.59
N GLY A 365 -10.00 7.62 -13.27
CA GLY A 365 -8.67 7.90 -13.83
C GLY A 365 -7.51 7.99 -12.84
N GLY A 366 -7.73 7.82 -11.54
CA GLY A 366 -6.68 7.70 -10.52
C GLY A 366 -5.93 9.01 -10.19
N SER A 367 -6.43 10.19 -10.60
CA SER A 367 -5.82 11.49 -10.28
C SER A 367 -6.88 12.51 -9.90
N LEU A 368 -6.65 13.20 -8.79
CA LEU A 368 -7.55 14.24 -8.25
C LEU A 368 -6.99 15.67 -8.36
N GLY A 369 -5.76 15.85 -8.85
CA GLY A 369 -5.07 17.15 -8.81
C GLY A 369 -5.81 18.26 -9.55
N GLY A 370 -6.34 17.98 -10.72
CA GLY A 370 -7.17 18.93 -11.50
C GLY A 370 -8.47 19.29 -10.80
N THR A 371 -9.16 18.30 -10.24
CA THR A 371 -10.41 18.47 -9.50
C THR A 371 -10.22 19.28 -8.22
N LEU A 372 -9.13 19.06 -7.46
CA LEU A 372 -8.83 19.89 -6.28
C LEU A 372 -8.66 21.36 -6.67
N LYS A 373 -7.89 21.64 -7.74
CA LYS A 373 -7.74 23.02 -8.24
C LYS A 373 -9.08 23.64 -8.61
N GLN A 374 -9.92 22.91 -9.36
CA GLN A 374 -11.26 23.37 -9.70
C GLN A 374 -12.11 23.65 -8.47
N THR A 375 -12.09 22.76 -7.49
CA THR A 375 -12.86 22.88 -6.22
C THR A 375 -12.49 24.12 -5.43
N ILE A 376 -11.19 24.43 -5.26
CA ILE A 376 -10.77 25.61 -4.50
C ILE A 376 -10.95 26.94 -5.24
N LEU A 377 -11.10 26.91 -6.55
CA LEU A 377 -11.35 28.09 -7.38
C LEU A 377 -12.83 28.41 -7.53
N GLN A 378 -13.73 27.55 -7.05
CA GLN A 378 -15.17 27.82 -7.13
C GLN A 378 -15.57 28.97 -6.18
N PRO A 379 -16.51 29.84 -6.62
CA PRO A 379 -17.01 30.91 -5.77
C PRO A 379 -17.80 30.36 -4.58
N VAL A 380 -17.47 30.81 -3.37
CA VAL A 380 -18.15 30.39 -2.14
C VAL A 380 -19.52 31.07 -1.95
N THR A 381 -19.82 32.08 -2.75
CA THR A 381 -21.00 32.95 -2.59
C THR A 381 -22.30 32.35 -3.06
N GLY A 382 -22.29 31.23 -3.79
CA GLY A 382 -23.50 30.71 -4.44
C GLY A 382 -24.15 31.67 -5.42
N GLY A 383 -23.47 32.75 -5.77
CA GLY A 383 -23.84 33.77 -6.72
C GLY A 383 -25.06 34.63 -6.30
N VAL A 384 -25.00 35.92 -6.55
CA VAL A 384 -26.17 36.85 -6.39
C VAL A 384 -27.31 36.45 -7.30
N ARG A 385 -27.01 35.69 -8.37
CA ARG A 385 -27.97 35.27 -9.39
C ARG A 385 -28.39 33.82 -9.32
N PHE A 386 -27.66 32.99 -8.56
CA PHE A 386 -27.89 31.54 -8.46
C PHE A 386 -28.01 31.13 -7.02
N THR A 387 -29.03 30.31 -6.73
CA THR A 387 -29.14 29.66 -5.41
C THR A 387 -28.04 28.60 -5.28
N ASN A 388 -27.75 28.16 -4.03
CA ASN A 388 -26.83 27.05 -3.81
C ASN A 388 -27.25 25.78 -4.56
N GLU A 389 -28.57 25.53 -4.68
CA GLU A 389 -29.10 24.40 -5.44
C GLU A 389 -28.82 24.53 -6.94
N GLN A 390 -28.96 25.74 -7.49
CA GLN A 390 -28.61 26.01 -8.90
C GLN A 390 -27.11 25.88 -9.15
N MET A 391 -26.26 26.29 -8.18
CA MET A 391 -24.81 26.12 -8.27
C MET A 391 -24.33 24.67 -8.17
N LEU A 392 -25.11 23.79 -7.55
CA LEU A 392 -24.85 22.35 -7.43
C LEU A 392 -25.59 21.51 -8.50
N GLY A 393 -26.51 22.13 -9.26
CA GLY A 393 -27.33 21.45 -10.25
C GLY A 393 -26.68 21.24 -11.61
N GLU A 394 -27.32 20.44 -12.45
CA GLU A 394 -26.80 20.00 -13.75
C GLU A 394 -26.84 21.10 -14.84
N ASP A 395 -27.62 22.18 -14.66
CA ASP A 395 -27.93 23.20 -15.71
C ASP A 395 -27.01 24.43 -15.69
N LEU A 396 -25.81 24.34 -15.12
CA LEU A 396 -24.95 25.50 -14.93
C LEU A 396 -24.03 25.86 -16.10
N THR A 397 -23.96 25.07 -17.15
CA THR A 397 -23.11 25.39 -18.32
C THR A 397 -23.44 26.75 -18.93
N ASP A 398 -24.73 27.07 -19.11
CA ASP A 398 -25.17 28.35 -19.65
C ASP A 398 -25.06 29.51 -18.65
N ALA A 399 -25.12 29.21 -17.37
CA ALA A 399 -25.10 30.21 -16.31
C ALA A 399 -23.69 30.74 -16.03
N PHE A 400 -22.65 29.91 -16.12
CA PHE A 400 -21.27 30.34 -15.97
C PHE A 400 -20.76 31.17 -17.15
N ASP A 401 -21.19 30.88 -18.36
CA ASP A 401 -20.85 31.69 -19.53
C ASP A 401 -21.56 33.06 -19.57
N ALA A 402 -22.65 33.22 -18.81
CA ALA A 402 -23.37 34.47 -18.67
C ALA A 402 -22.77 35.45 -17.62
N ILE A 403 -21.74 35.08 -16.88
CA ILE A 403 -21.09 35.93 -15.89
C ILE A 403 -20.07 36.84 -16.61
N PRO A 404 -20.30 38.15 -16.72
CA PRO A 404 -19.34 39.07 -17.33
C PRO A 404 -18.02 39.04 -16.55
N GLY A 405 -16.89 38.82 -17.22
CA GLY A 405 -15.57 38.68 -16.60
C GLY A 405 -15.22 37.24 -16.18
N SER A 406 -16.06 36.24 -16.48
CA SER A 406 -15.83 34.81 -16.19
C SER A 406 -14.63 34.20 -16.90
N ASN A 407 -14.02 34.91 -17.86
CA ASN A 407 -12.77 34.48 -18.49
C ASN A 407 -11.62 34.16 -17.55
N ASN A 408 -11.74 34.56 -16.26
CA ASN A 408 -10.82 34.18 -15.19
C ASN A 408 -11.26 32.92 -14.40
N TYR A 409 -12.51 32.50 -14.55
CA TYR A 409 -13.04 31.25 -13.98
C TYR A 409 -13.04 30.15 -15.05
N ASP A 410 -11.86 29.77 -15.49
CA ASP A 410 -11.64 28.64 -16.39
C ASP A 410 -11.88 27.29 -15.67
N SER A 411 -12.60 27.37 -14.55
CA SER A 411 -12.93 26.24 -13.70
C SER A 411 -14.34 25.77 -14.03
N ASN A 412 -14.44 24.62 -14.68
CA ASN A 412 -15.70 23.89 -14.74
C ASN A 412 -16.16 23.55 -13.32
N ASN A 413 -17.46 23.55 -13.07
CA ASN A 413 -18.02 23.03 -11.84
C ASN A 413 -17.50 21.58 -11.62
N PRO A 414 -16.78 21.30 -10.53
CA PRO A 414 -16.15 19.99 -10.35
C PRO A 414 -17.16 18.85 -10.16
N ILE A 415 -18.35 19.12 -9.63
CA ILE A 415 -19.43 18.14 -9.49
C ILE A 415 -20.03 17.82 -10.85
N LEU A 416 -20.35 18.84 -11.62
CA LEU A 416 -20.87 18.69 -12.99
C LEU A 416 -19.89 17.90 -13.86
N THR A 417 -18.62 18.30 -13.87
CA THR A 417 -17.56 17.63 -14.63
C THR A 417 -17.42 16.16 -14.23
N ASN A 418 -17.44 15.89 -12.92
CA ASN A 418 -17.35 14.52 -12.42
C ASN A 418 -18.58 13.68 -12.82
N ASN A 419 -19.77 14.28 -12.81
CA ASN A 419 -21.00 13.58 -13.22
C ASN A 419 -21.05 13.33 -14.71
N ALA A 420 -20.54 14.26 -15.51
CA ALA A 420 -20.54 14.20 -16.98
C ALA A 420 -19.56 13.17 -17.54
N ILE A 421 -18.44 12.94 -16.84
CA ILE A 421 -17.36 12.08 -17.31
C ILE A 421 -17.46 10.69 -16.66
N THR A 422 -17.35 9.67 -17.52
CA THR A 422 -17.07 8.30 -17.10
C THR A 422 -15.71 7.91 -17.65
N ASN A 423 -14.79 7.55 -16.76
CA ASN A 423 -13.44 7.13 -17.10
C ASN A 423 -13.14 5.83 -16.34
N GLU A 424 -13.19 4.73 -17.05
CA GLU A 424 -12.99 3.39 -16.48
C GLU A 424 -11.82 2.70 -17.17
N LYS A 425 -10.91 2.17 -16.39
CA LYS A 425 -9.76 1.40 -16.88
C LYS A 425 -9.82 -0.03 -16.35
N PHE A 426 -9.96 -0.97 -17.26
CA PHE A 426 -9.97 -2.39 -16.99
C PHE A 426 -8.60 -2.97 -17.33
N THR A 427 -7.98 -3.69 -16.40
CA THR A 427 -6.73 -4.40 -16.64
C THR A 427 -6.91 -5.87 -16.29
N ARG A 428 -6.55 -6.75 -17.20
CA ARG A 428 -6.46 -8.19 -17.00
C ARG A 428 -5.00 -8.60 -17.10
N LEU A 429 -4.53 -9.34 -16.14
CA LEU A 429 -3.16 -9.82 -16.07
C LEU A 429 -3.19 -11.33 -15.79
N ALA A 430 -2.50 -12.10 -16.61
CA ALA A 430 -2.28 -13.51 -16.39
C ALA A 430 -0.77 -13.77 -16.40
N THR A 431 -0.27 -14.46 -15.38
CA THR A 431 1.13 -14.87 -15.27
C THR A 431 1.17 -16.37 -15.01
N VAL A 432 2.00 -17.07 -15.76
CA VAL A 432 2.25 -18.51 -15.59
C VAL A 432 3.75 -18.73 -15.54
N ASN A 433 4.21 -19.39 -14.50
CA ASN A 433 5.61 -19.75 -14.30
C ASN A 433 5.70 -21.26 -14.13
N ALA A 434 6.67 -21.87 -14.77
CA ALA A 434 6.98 -23.28 -14.59
C ALA A 434 8.49 -23.50 -14.56
N GLY A 435 8.93 -24.41 -13.72
CA GLY A 435 10.34 -24.78 -13.58
C GLY A 435 10.50 -26.25 -13.25
N ILE A 436 11.61 -26.80 -13.70
CA ILE A 436 12.01 -28.15 -13.34
C ILE A 436 13.48 -28.15 -12.91
N GLU A 437 13.77 -28.87 -11.86
CA GLU A 437 15.12 -29.02 -11.30
C GLU A 437 15.52 -30.48 -11.30
N PHE A 438 16.76 -30.74 -11.69
CA PHE A 438 17.37 -32.09 -11.70
C PHE A 438 18.64 -32.07 -10.85
N ASP A 439 18.74 -32.91 -9.84
CA ASP A 439 19.97 -33.18 -9.11
C ASP A 439 20.79 -34.17 -9.90
N ILE A 440 21.78 -33.69 -10.68
CA ILE A 440 22.63 -34.50 -11.53
C ILE A 440 23.56 -35.36 -10.70
N ILE A 441 24.25 -34.75 -9.76
CA ILE A 441 25.10 -35.39 -8.74
C ILE A 441 24.99 -34.60 -7.42
N LYS A 442 25.56 -35.09 -6.32
CA LYS A 442 25.64 -34.37 -5.06
C LYS A 442 26.27 -33.00 -5.29
N ASN A 443 25.57 -31.91 -4.88
CA ASN A 443 25.96 -30.52 -5.02
C ASN A 443 25.93 -29.94 -6.47
N LEU A 444 25.35 -30.65 -7.43
CA LEU A 444 25.16 -30.12 -8.78
C LEU A 444 23.70 -30.33 -9.20
N THR A 445 22.98 -29.23 -9.24
CA THR A 445 21.57 -29.17 -9.66
C THR A 445 21.48 -28.38 -10.98
N TRP A 446 20.80 -28.93 -11.98
CA TRP A 446 20.41 -28.21 -13.18
C TRP A 446 18.97 -27.76 -13.07
N ARG A 447 18.71 -26.49 -13.35
CA ARG A 447 17.36 -25.92 -13.35
C ARG A 447 17.06 -25.28 -14.69
N THR A 448 15.87 -25.58 -15.23
CA THR A 448 15.28 -24.82 -16.33
C THR A 448 13.92 -24.28 -15.89
N ALA A 449 13.63 -23.03 -16.25
CA ALA A 449 12.37 -22.40 -15.87
C ALA A 449 11.96 -21.37 -16.92
N GLY A 450 10.65 -21.17 -17.07
CA GLY A 450 10.07 -20.20 -17.96
C GLY A 450 8.92 -19.44 -17.30
N SER A 451 8.72 -18.21 -17.75
CA SER A 451 7.62 -17.35 -17.34
C SER A 451 6.91 -16.81 -18.57
N TYR A 452 5.60 -16.80 -18.53
CA TYR A 452 4.76 -16.15 -19.52
C TYR A 452 3.83 -15.16 -18.82
N GLN A 453 3.81 -13.92 -19.30
CA GLN A 453 2.93 -12.89 -18.80
C GLN A 453 2.09 -12.32 -19.95
N TRP A 454 0.79 -12.25 -19.74
CA TRP A 454 -0.15 -11.62 -20.65
C TRP A 454 -0.89 -10.52 -19.91
N LYS A 455 -0.91 -9.31 -20.52
CA LYS A 455 -1.58 -8.14 -19.97
C LYS A 455 -2.44 -7.49 -21.04
N GLN A 456 -3.69 -7.23 -20.71
CA GLN A 456 -4.62 -6.48 -21.52
C GLN A 456 -5.16 -5.31 -20.72
N THR A 457 -5.12 -4.12 -21.30
CA THR A 457 -5.72 -2.92 -20.71
C THR A 457 -6.71 -2.32 -21.68
N ARG A 458 -7.92 -2.02 -21.20
CA ARG A 458 -8.94 -1.28 -21.92
C ARG A 458 -9.32 -0.06 -21.09
N THR A 459 -9.36 1.11 -21.71
CA THR A 459 -9.84 2.33 -21.10
C THR A 459 -11.09 2.79 -21.84
N ASP A 460 -12.16 2.95 -21.10
CA ASP A 460 -13.44 3.46 -21.59
C ASP A 460 -13.59 4.90 -21.07
N TYR A 461 -13.60 5.85 -21.98
CA TYR A 461 -13.80 7.26 -21.66
C TYR A 461 -15.06 7.74 -22.36
N TRP A 462 -15.94 8.34 -21.59
CA TRP A 462 -17.18 8.92 -22.08
C TRP A 462 -17.42 10.27 -21.43
N ASP A 463 -17.74 11.29 -22.22
CA ASP A 463 -18.20 12.59 -21.78
C ASP A 463 -19.61 12.81 -22.39
N ASN A 464 -20.58 13.11 -21.53
CA ASN A 464 -21.98 13.28 -21.95
C ASN A 464 -22.24 14.57 -22.77
N GLY A 465 -21.22 15.40 -22.97
CA GLY A 465 -21.28 16.63 -23.73
C GLY A 465 -21.65 17.87 -22.93
N SER A 466 -21.87 17.74 -21.61
CA SER A 466 -22.17 18.87 -20.71
C SER A 466 -20.95 19.58 -20.17
N THR A 467 -19.74 19.06 -20.42
CA THR A 467 -18.52 19.75 -20.02
C THR A 467 -18.11 20.83 -20.97
N LYS A 468 -17.43 21.88 -20.47
CA LYS A 468 -16.87 22.95 -21.30
C LYS A 468 -15.97 22.42 -22.42
N THR A 469 -15.17 21.41 -22.11
CA THR A 469 -14.26 20.74 -23.05
C THR A 469 -15.06 20.06 -24.19
N ALA A 470 -16.14 19.36 -23.87
CA ALA A 470 -16.97 18.71 -24.86
C ALA A 470 -17.78 19.75 -25.72
N ALA A 471 -18.24 20.81 -25.07
CA ALA A 471 -18.95 21.91 -25.80
C ALA A 471 -18.01 22.63 -26.76
N ALA A 472 -16.74 22.82 -26.43
CA ALA A 472 -15.75 23.44 -27.31
C ALA A 472 -15.36 22.59 -28.54
N ASN A 473 -15.65 21.27 -28.49
CA ASN A 473 -15.33 20.30 -29.54
C ASN A 473 -16.54 19.98 -30.45
N LYS A 474 -17.71 20.60 -30.23
CA LYS A 474 -18.88 20.53 -31.08
C LYS A 474 -18.86 21.66 -32.13
#